data_79c072d854dbfeb11ce1ee78c050d687
#
_entry.id   79c072d854dbfeb11ce1ee78c050d687
#
_cell.length_a   1.000
_cell.length_b   1.000
_cell.length_c   1.000
_cell.angle_alpha   90.00
_cell.angle_beta   90.00
_cell.angle_gamma   90.00
#
_symmetry.space_group_name_H-M   'P 1'
#
loop_
_entity.id
_entity.type
_entity.pdbx_description
1 polymer ?
#
loop_
_entity_poly.entity_id
_entity_poly.type
_entity_poly.pdbx_seq_one_letter_code
_entity_poly.pdbx_strand_id
1 'polypeptide(L)'
;MTLDPQTLALVRVAAATATGDETKLRQRMIAARAAEVPPLWVDELLLQSFLNVGYPLALVAFGVWRSVAGPPKETGESIAHPDWERWTTRGVEACGEVYGRTFHKLMLNLRALHPAIEPLVVVDAYGKILARAGLDSKRRELCTLAAIAMQNAPRQLHAHLRGALNTGSTRDEVDEVIAVVEDDLTKQQALKLWEMWADVRERSLG
;
A
#
# COMPACT_ATOMS: atom_id res chain seq x y z
N MET A 1 -13.43 10.67 -12.96
CA MET A 1 -12.58 10.38 -11.79
C MET A 1 -13.48 9.80 -10.73
N THR A 2 -13.15 8.61 -10.25
CA THR A 2 -13.90 7.86 -9.24
C THR A 2 -13.26 7.98 -7.86
N LEU A 3 -11.91 8.12 -7.82
CA LEU A 3 -11.18 8.42 -6.59
C LEU A 3 -11.29 9.90 -6.22
N ASP A 4 -11.41 10.17 -4.93
CA ASP A 4 -11.29 11.53 -4.43
C ASP A 4 -9.86 12.08 -4.69
N PRO A 5 -9.70 13.42 -4.84
CA PRO A 5 -8.41 14.02 -5.17
C PRO A 5 -7.30 13.71 -4.17
N GLN A 6 -7.65 13.53 -2.89
CA GLN A 6 -6.70 13.24 -1.82
C GLN A 6 -6.18 11.80 -1.95
N THR A 7 -7.07 10.83 -2.17
CA THR A 7 -6.68 9.43 -2.41
C THR A 7 -5.83 9.30 -3.67
N LEU A 8 -6.20 9.98 -4.75
CA LEU A 8 -5.42 9.98 -5.99
C LEU A 8 -4.01 10.56 -5.80
N ALA A 9 -3.89 11.66 -5.04
CA ALA A 9 -2.59 12.24 -4.72
C ALA A 9 -1.74 11.28 -3.87
N LEU A 10 -2.35 10.58 -2.91
CA LEU A 10 -1.69 9.60 -2.06
C LEU A 10 -1.16 8.40 -2.87
N VAL A 11 -1.95 7.87 -3.81
CA VAL A 11 -1.56 6.82 -4.76
C VAL A 11 -0.33 7.24 -5.57
N ARG A 12 -0.30 8.48 -6.06
CA ARG A 12 0.86 9.03 -6.79
C ARG A 12 2.11 9.16 -5.92
N VAL A 13 1.96 9.50 -4.64
CA VAL A 13 3.08 9.50 -3.68
C VAL A 13 3.60 8.09 -3.47
N ALA A 14 2.71 7.08 -3.33
CA ALA A 14 3.08 5.69 -3.16
C ALA A 14 3.91 5.16 -4.36
N ALA A 15 3.43 5.39 -5.59
CA ALA A 15 4.14 5.03 -6.82
C ALA A 15 5.52 5.72 -6.89
N ALA A 16 5.59 7.02 -6.66
CA ALA A 16 6.84 7.78 -6.69
C ALA A 16 7.85 7.31 -5.63
N THR A 17 7.38 6.95 -4.42
CA THR A 17 8.23 6.38 -3.38
C THR A 17 8.91 5.08 -3.86
N ALA A 18 8.19 4.25 -4.62
CA ALA A 18 8.71 2.98 -5.12
C ALA A 18 9.67 3.13 -6.30
N THR A 19 9.69 4.25 -7.01
CA THR A 19 10.66 4.50 -8.10
C THR A 19 12.04 4.89 -7.60
N GLY A 20 12.17 5.45 -6.38
CA GLY A 20 13.40 6.01 -5.87
C GLY A 20 13.82 7.35 -6.48
N ASP A 21 12.99 7.95 -7.34
CA ASP A 21 13.23 9.27 -7.92
C ASP A 21 12.80 10.38 -6.93
N GLU A 22 13.77 10.95 -6.24
CA GLU A 22 13.53 12.02 -5.25
C GLU A 22 12.89 13.28 -5.86
N THR A 23 13.24 13.64 -7.07
CA THR A 23 12.68 14.83 -7.74
C THR A 23 11.19 14.64 -7.97
N LYS A 24 10.82 13.50 -8.53
CA LYS A 24 9.44 13.12 -8.77
C LYS A 24 8.66 13.00 -7.47
N LEU A 25 9.25 12.32 -6.48
CA LEU A 25 8.65 12.15 -5.16
C LEU A 25 8.34 13.50 -4.50
N ARG A 26 9.27 14.46 -4.53
CA ARG A 26 9.07 15.82 -4.03
C ARG A 26 7.92 16.53 -4.74
N GLN A 27 7.83 16.43 -6.06
CA GLN A 27 6.72 17.00 -6.83
C GLN A 27 5.38 16.40 -6.43
N ARG A 28 5.30 15.07 -6.26
CA ARG A 28 4.08 14.38 -5.82
C ARG A 28 3.68 14.76 -4.39
N MET A 29 4.65 14.95 -3.49
CA MET A 29 4.38 15.39 -2.11
C MET A 29 3.90 16.86 -2.05
N ILE A 30 4.45 17.74 -2.88
CA ILE A 30 3.95 19.12 -3.01
C ILE A 30 2.51 19.10 -3.55
N ALA A 31 2.23 18.28 -4.57
CA ALA A 31 0.88 18.11 -5.11
C ALA A 31 -0.10 17.53 -4.07
N ALA A 32 0.34 16.58 -3.24
CA ALA A 32 -0.48 16.03 -2.16
C ALA A 32 -0.85 17.12 -1.12
N ARG A 33 0.09 18.00 -0.76
CA ARG A 33 -0.23 19.16 0.08
C ARG A 33 -1.23 20.12 -0.57
N ALA A 34 -1.07 20.38 -1.86
CA ALA A 34 -1.98 21.25 -2.62
C ALA A 34 -3.40 20.64 -2.73
N ALA A 35 -3.50 19.31 -2.75
CA ALA A 35 -4.77 18.57 -2.71
C ALA A 35 -5.32 18.42 -1.28
N GLU A 36 -4.72 19.08 -0.29
CA GLU A 36 -5.14 19.04 1.11
C GLU A 36 -5.19 17.63 1.71
N VAL A 37 -4.28 16.73 1.26
CA VAL A 37 -4.12 15.40 1.87
C VAL A 37 -3.75 15.59 3.35
N PRO A 38 -4.47 14.97 4.31
CA PRO A 38 -4.11 15.04 5.70
C PRO A 38 -2.66 14.59 5.92
N PRO A 39 -1.81 15.36 6.60
CA PRO A 39 -0.41 15.00 6.82
C PRO A 39 -0.23 13.60 7.45
N LEU A 40 -1.14 13.23 8.35
CA LEU A 40 -1.15 11.90 8.96
C LEU A 40 -1.31 10.77 7.93
N TRP A 41 -2.11 10.97 6.87
CA TRP A 41 -2.26 9.96 5.81
C TRP A 41 -0.95 9.73 5.07
N VAL A 42 -0.20 10.79 4.78
CA VAL A 42 1.12 10.66 4.15
C VAL A 42 2.09 9.98 5.09
N ASP A 43 2.09 10.33 6.38
CA ASP A 43 2.94 9.67 7.38
C ASP A 43 2.63 8.18 7.50
N GLU A 44 1.37 7.78 7.53
CA GLU A 44 0.95 6.38 7.59
C GLU A 44 1.27 5.64 6.27
N LEU A 45 1.15 6.29 5.11
CA LEU A 45 1.62 5.75 3.84
C LEU A 45 3.13 5.49 3.87
N LEU A 46 3.92 6.43 4.36
CA LEU A 46 5.37 6.28 4.42
C LEU A 46 5.80 5.22 5.43
N LEU A 47 5.07 5.04 6.54
CA LEU A 47 5.28 3.92 7.44
C LEU A 47 5.01 2.58 6.74
N GLN A 48 3.91 2.47 6.00
CA GLN A 48 3.64 1.23 5.26
C GLN A 48 4.64 0.99 4.12
N SER A 49 5.27 2.02 3.58
CA SER A 49 6.24 1.88 2.49
C SER A 49 7.48 1.06 2.89
N PHE A 50 7.82 0.97 4.20
CA PHE A 50 8.86 0.06 4.68
C PHE A 50 8.62 -1.39 4.24
N LEU A 51 7.35 -1.80 4.14
CA LEU A 51 6.97 -3.15 3.72
C LEU A 51 7.16 -3.40 2.22
N ASN A 52 7.03 -2.35 1.42
CA ASN A 52 7.06 -2.46 -0.04
C ASN A 52 8.44 -2.13 -0.62
N VAL A 53 9.10 -1.08 -0.13
CA VAL A 53 10.35 -0.56 -0.71
C VAL A 53 11.57 -0.71 0.23
N GLY A 54 11.36 -1.20 1.45
CA GLY A 54 12.40 -1.35 2.46
C GLY A 54 12.85 -0.03 3.08
N TYR A 55 13.74 -0.13 4.07
CA TYR A 55 14.24 1.02 4.84
C TYR A 55 14.89 2.11 3.97
N PRO A 56 15.76 1.80 2.99
CA PRO A 56 16.47 2.86 2.28
C PRO A 56 15.55 3.87 1.61
N LEU A 57 14.62 3.42 0.78
CA LEU A 57 13.71 4.32 0.07
C LEU A 57 12.64 4.94 0.99
N ALA A 58 12.16 4.20 1.98
CA ALA A 58 11.21 4.74 2.95
C ALA A 58 11.82 5.89 3.77
N LEU A 59 13.07 5.78 4.22
CA LEU A 59 13.76 6.86 4.96
C LEU A 59 14.01 8.08 4.08
N VAL A 60 14.40 7.89 2.82
CA VAL A 60 14.50 8.98 1.84
C VAL A 60 13.15 9.69 1.69
N ALA A 61 12.07 8.91 1.53
CA ALA A 61 10.73 9.47 1.39
C ALA A 61 10.29 10.28 2.62
N PHE A 62 10.57 9.81 3.83
CA PHE A 62 10.35 10.60 5.04
C PHE A 62 11.15 11.90 5.05
N GLY A 63 12.43 11.87 4.66
CA GLY A 63 13.27 13.07 4.54
C GLY A 63 12.68 14.10 3.58
N VAL A 64 12.25 13.66 2.40
CA VAL A 64 11.59 14.51 1.41
C VAL A 64 10.29 15.08 1.98
N TRP A 65 9.45 14.25 2.62
CA TRP A 65 8.20 14.70 3.22
C TRP A 65 8.41 15.73 4.31
N ARG A 66 9.37 15.52 5.21
CA ARG A 66 9.69 16.50 6.28
C ARG A 66 10.17 17.81 5.69
N SER A 67 10.90 17.80 4.58
CA SER A 67 11.32 19.05 3.91
C SER A 67 10.15 19.81 3.26
N VAL A 68 9.08 19.11 2.88
CA VAL A 68 7.87 19.69 2.26
C VAL A 68 6.84 20.11 3.31
N ALA A 69 6.59 19.28 4.32
CA ALA A 69 5.51 19.45 5.29
C ALA A 69 5.96 19.97 6.67
N GLY A 70 7.26 19.92 6.96
CA GLY A 70 7.80 20.18 8.29
C GLY A 70 7.65 18.97 9.24
N PRO A 71 7.91 19.17 10.55
CA PRO A 71 7.80 18.12 11.54
C PRO A 71 6.36 17.61 11.68
N PRO A 72 6.16 16.36 12.14
CA PRO A 72 4.83 15.83 12.34
C PRO A 72 4.10 16.59 13.44
N LYS A 73 2.84 16.95 13.17
CA LYS A 73 1.93 17.53 14.17
C LYS A 73 1.22 16.44 14.98
N GLU A 74 0.97 15.31 14.33
CA GLU A 74 0.38 14.12 14.90
C GLU A 74 1.28 12.92 14.56
N THR A 75 1.47 12.02 15.52
CA THR A 75 2.36 10.85 15.34
C THR A 75 1.60 9.54 15.21
N GLY A 76 0.26 9.61 15.30
CA GLY A 76 -0.57 8.43 15.29
C GLY A 76 -0.27 7.50 16.48
N GLU A 77 -0.46 6.20 16.26
CA GLU A 77 -0.23 5.19 17.29
C GLU A 77 1.27 4.94 17.54
N SER A 78 1.69 4.95 18.81
CA SER A 78 3.06 4.59 19.20
C SER A 78 3.26 3.05 19.16
N ILE A 79 4.43 2.63 18.71
CA ILE A 79 4.89 1.23 18.78
C ILE A 79 6.06 1.08 19.77
N ALA A 80 6.31 2.08 20.61
CA ALA A 80 7.42 2.08 21.56
C ALA A 80 7.30 0.99 22.64
N HIS A 81 6.06 0.60 22.97
CA HIS A 81 5.81 -0.47 23.92
C HIS A 81 5.22 -1.69 23.20
N PRO A 82 5.88 -2.86 23.29
CA PRO A 82 5.38 -4.08 22.66
C PRO A 82 4.00 -4.46 23.18
N ASP A 83 3.08 -4.74 22.25
CA ASP A 83 1.73 -5.24 22.51
C ASP A 83 1.45 -6.38 21.51
N TRP A 84 2.08 -7.51 21.77
CA TRP A 84 2.05 -8.66 20.86
C TRP A 84 0.66 -9.24 20.68
N GLU A 85 -0.14 -9.29 21.74
CA GLU A 85 -1.51 -9.81 21.70
C GLU A 85 -2.39 -8.95 20.80
N ARG A 86 -2.39 -7.65 21.03
CA ARG A 86 -3.14 -6.68 20.20
C ARG A 86 -2.68 -6.72 18.75
N TRP A 87 -1.35 -6.71 18.51
CA TRP A 87 -0.83 -6.74 17.13
C TRP A 87 -1.16 -8.05 16.42
N THR A 88 -1.14 -9.19 17.13
CA THR A 88 -1.52 -10.48 16.55
C THR A 88 -3.00 -10.48 16.18
N THR A 89 -3.87 -10.08 17.10
CA THR A 89 -5.32 -10.05 16.88
C THR A 89 -5.71 -9.19 15.69
N ARG A 90 -5.33 -7.93 15.72
CA ARG A 90 -5.67 -7.00 14.64
C ARG A 90 -4.95 -7.31 13.32
N GLY A 91 -3.77 -7.95 13.39
CA GLY A 91 -3.05 -8.40 12.22
C GLY A 91 -3.74 -9.54 11.51
N VAL A 92 -4.30 -10.50 12.26
CA VAL A 92 -5.14 -11.57 11.70
C VAL A 92 -6.40 -10.98 11.06
N GLU A 93 -7.06 -10.03 11.72
CA GLU A 93 -8.25 -9.36 11.20
C GLU A 93 -7.96 -8.60 9.89
N ALA A 94 -6.97 -7.71 9.90
CA ALA A 94 -6.62 -6.90 8.73
C ALA A 94 -6.09 -7.74 7.56
N CYS A 95 -5.24 -8.73 7.84
CA CYS A 95 -4.77 -9.66 6.81
C CYS A 95 -5.92 -10.51 6.26
N GLY A 96 -6.85 -10.93 7.14
CA GLY A 96 -8.07 -11.65 6.77
C GLY A 96 -8.98 -10.82 5.86
N GLU A 97 -9.14 -9.52 6.12
CA GLU A 97 -9.88 -8.60 5.25
C GLU A 97 -9.27 -8.54 3.84
N VAL A 98 -7.97 -8.29 3.75
CA VAL A 98 -7.26 -8.17 2.47
C VAL A 98 -7.29 -9.46 1.65
N TYR A 99 -7.02 -10.60 2.27
CA TYR A 99 -6.92 -11.89 1.55
C TYR A 99 -8.24 -12.65 1.45
N GLY A 100 -9.26 -12.29 2.24
CA GLY A 100 -10.59 -12.90 2.23
C GLY A 100 -10.53 -14.43 2.29
N ARG A 101 -11.26 -15.09 1.42
CA ARG A 101 -11.31 -16.58 1.34
C ARG A 101 -9.97 -17.27 1.13
N THR A 102 -8.92 -16.54 0.74
CA THR A 102 -7.58 -17.11 0.52
C THR A 102 -6.66 -16.99 1.72
N PHE A 103 -7.10 -16.36 2.82
CA PHE A 103 -6.31 -16.13 4.03
C PHE A 103 -5.69 -17.42 4.60
N HIS A 104 -6.51 -18.46 4.77
CA HIS A 104 -6.00 -19.73 5.32
C HIS A 104 -4.91 -20.35 4.43
N LYS A 105 -5.10 -20.34 3.11
CA LYS A 105 -4.10 -20.82 2.14
C LYS A 105 -2.82 -19.98 2.19
N LEU A 106 -2.95 -18.67 2.38
CA LEU A 106 -1.79 -17.79 2.58
C LEU A 106 -0.98 -18.23 3.80
N MET A 107 -1.62 -18.43 4.96
CA MET A 107 -0.93 -18.86 6.20
C MET A 107 -0.15 -20.15 6.00
N LEU A 108 -0.76 -21.15 5.35
CA LEU A 108 -0.06 -22.40 5.01
C LEU A 108 1.16 -22.18 4.11
N ASN A 109 1.02 -21.33 3.08
CA ASN A 109 2.10 -21.03 2.16
C ASN A 109 3.25 -20.28 2.85
N LEU A 110 2.95 -19.31 3.72
CA LEU A 110 3.96 -18.56 4.46
C LEU A 110 4.78 -19.46 5.38
N ARG A 111 4.11 -20.35 6.12
CA ARG A 111 4.78 -21.36 6.98
C ARG A 111 5.66 -22.31 6.18
N ALA A 112 5.21 -22.72 4.99
CA ALA A 112 5.96 -23.61 4.11
C ALA A 112 7.23 -22.94 3.55
N LEU A 113 7.24 -21.61 3.39
CA LEU A 113 8.45 -20.88 3.00
C LEU A 113 9.46 -20.81 4.14
N HIS A 114 9.04 -20.40 5.32
CA HIS A 114 9.85 -20.37 6.53
C HIS A 114 8.96 -20.08 7.75
N PRO A 115 9.16 -20.74 8.92
CA PRO A 115 8.32 -20.54 10.09
C PRO A 115 8.22 -19.10 10.60
N ALA A 116 9.27 -18.30 10.41
CA ALA A 116 9.28 -16.89 10.82
C ALA A 116 8.49 -15.95 9.90
N ILE A 117 8.16 -16.37 8.66
CA ILE A 117 7.50 -15.45 7.70
C ILE A 117 6.07 -15.16 8.11
N GLU A 118 5.33 -16.12 8.64
CA GLU A 118 3.95 -15.89 9.08
C GLU A 118 3.87 -14.81 10.17
N PRO A 119 4.61 -14.87 11.30
CA PRO A 119 4.56 -13.79 12.30
C PRO A 119 5.10 -12.45 11.75
N LEU A 120 6.10 -12.43 10.86
CA LEU A 120 6.53 -11.20 10.20
C LEU A 120 5.42 -10.57 9.37
N VAL A 121 4.62 -11.37 8.67
CA VAL A 121 3.50 -10.86 7.89
C VAL A 121 2.35 -10.47 8.80
N VAL A 122 1.88 -11.37 9.67
CA VAL A 122 0.68 -11.13 10.48
C VAL A 122 0.92 -10.07 11.55
N VAL A 123 1.99 -10.17 12.32
CA VAL A 123 2.23 -9.28 13.46
C VAL A 123 2.95 -8.02 13.04
N ASP A 124 4.07 -8.14 12.32
CA ASP A 124 4.89 -6.97 12.02
C ASP A 124 4.31 -6.15 10.86
N ALA A 125 3.92 -6.77 9.75
CA ALA A 125 3.35 -6.03 8.63
C ALA A 125 1.91 -5.60 8.91
N TYR A 126 1.00 -6.55 9.13
CA TYR A 126 -0.41 -6.21 9.32
C TYR A 126 -0.67 -5.62 10.71
N GLY A 127 -0.26 -6.29 11.78
CA GLY A 127 -0.55 -5.87 13.13
C GLY A 127 0.05 -4.52 13.54
N LYS A 128 1.33 -4.31 13.30
CA LYS A 128 2.03 -3.08 13.72
C LYS A 128 1.84 -1.92 12.75
N ILE A 129 1.70 -2.20 11.43
CA ILE A 129 1.74 -1.16 10.41
C ILE A 129 0.40 -1.01 9.70
N LEU A 130 -0.10 -2.04 9.02
CA LEU A 130 -1.27 -1.89 8.13
C LEU A 130 -2.60 -1.74 8.87
N ALA A 131 -2.71 -2.25 10.10
CA ALA A 131 -3.90 -2.09 10.95
C ALA A 131 -3.86 -0.84 11.85
N ARG A 132 -2.90 0.09 11.64
CA ARG A 132 -2.84 1.36 12.38
C ARG A 132 -3.99 2.27 12.00
N ALA A 133 -4.51 3.02 12.97
CA ALA A 133 -5.41 4.14 12.71
C ALA A 133 -4.70 5.25 11.89
N GLY A 134 -5.45 6.13 11.29
CA GLY A 134 -4.91 7.28 10.54
C GLY A 134 -4.94 7.11 9.02
N LEU A 135 -4.98 5.88 8.51
CA LEU A 135 -5.26 5.59 7.11
C LEU A 135 -6.10 4.29 7.04
N ASP A 136 -7.20 4.30 6.31
CA ASP A 136 -8.09 3.14 6.18
C ASP A 136 -7.53 2.05 5.25
N SER A 137 -8.05 0.82 5.40
CA SER A 137 -7.60 -0.37 4.65
C SER A 137 -7.72 -0.19 3.14
N LYS A 138 -8.78 0.47 2.65
CA LYS A 138 -8.99 0.73 1.23
C LYS A 138 -7.85 1.57 0.64
N ARG A 139 -7.56 2.73 1.26
CA ARG A 139 -6.45 3.59 0.81
C ARG A 139 -5.11 2.91 0.93
N ARG A 140 -4.89 2.13 1.98
CA ARG A 140 -3.67 1.34 2.16
C ARG A 140 -3.47 0.35 1.01
N GLU A 141 -4.51 -0.38 0.61
CA GLU A 141 -4.42 -1.34 -0.49
C GLU A 141 -4.23 -0.66 -1.85
N LEU A 142 -4.91 0.45 -2.14
CA LEU A 142 -4.69 1.23 -3.36
C LEU A 142 -3.24 1.76 -3.46
N CYS A 143 -2.69 2.24 -2.35
CA CYS A 143 -1.30 2.69 -2.29
C CYS A 143 -0.30 1.53 -2.39
N THR A 144 -0.59 0.38 -1.77
CA THR A 144 0.21 -0.84 -1.90
C THR A 144 0.22 -1.32 -3.34
N LEU A 145 -0.95 -1.35 -4.00
CA LEU A 145 -1.08 -1.69 -5.41
C LEU A 145 -0.19 -0.80 -6.29
N ALA A 146 -0.25 0.52 -6.08
CA ALA A 146 0.56 1.48 -6.81
C ALA A 146 2.08 1.27 -6.60
N ALA A 147 2.50 1.04 -5.36
CA ALA A 147 3.91 0.80 -5.05
C ALA A 147 4.42 -0.53 -5.64
N ILE A 148 3.64 -1.62 -5.55
CA ILE A 148 4.03 -2.94 -6.07
C ILE A 148 4.01 -2.96 -7.60
N ALA A 149 3.14 -2.17 -8.26
CA ALA A 149 3.15 -2.05 -9.71
C ALA A 149 4.50 -1.53 -10.25
N MET A 150 5.21 -0.70 -9.47
CA MET A 150 6.57 -0.22 -9.80
C MET A 150 7.65 -1.29 -9.64
N GLN A 151 7.34 -2.43 -9.01
CA GLN A 151 8.26 -3.50 -8.72
C GLN A 151 8.00 -4.71 -9.64
N ASN A 152 8.98 -5.52 -9.89
CA ASN A 152 8.80 -6.76 -10.65
C ASN A 152 8.32 -7.91 -9.72
N ALA A 153 7.12 -7.76 -9.11
CA ALA A 153 6.54 -8.69 -8.14
C ALA A 153 5.11 -9.13 -8.54
N PRO A 154 4.93 -9.87 -9.68
CA PRO A 154 3.61 -10.12 -10.25
C PRO A 154 2.67 -10.93 -9.35
N ARG A 155 3.20 -11.83 -8.50
CA ARG A 155 2.36 -12.61 -7.57
C ARG A 155 1.76 -11.72 -6.48
N GLN A 156 2.54 -10.80 -5.94
CA GLN A 156 2.10 -9.82 -4.94
C GLN A 156 1.12 -8.84 -5.58
N LEU A 157 1.42 -8.35 -6.78
CA LEU A 157 0.54 -7.47 -7.53
C LEU A 157 -0.85 -8.09 -7.73
N HIS A 158 -0.92 -9.36 -8.20
CA HIS A 158 -2.17 -10.09 -8.33
C HIS A 158 -2.93 -10.22 -7.00
N ALA A 159 -2.21 -10.44 -5.88
CA ALA A 159 -2.84 -10.56 -4.56
C ALA A 159 -3.46 -9.22 -4.13
N HIS A 160 -2.75 -8.09 -4.32
CA HIS A 160 -3.21 -6.77 -3.93
C HIS A 160 -4.26 -6.15 -4.87
N LEU A 161 -4.32 -6.55 -6.15
CA LEU A 161 -5.48 -6.27 -7.02
C LEU A 161 -6.79 -6.84 -6.42
N ARG A 162 -6.72 -8.04 -5.86
CA ARG A 162 -7.86 -8.64 -5.16
C ARG A 162 -8.08 -8.02 -3.78
N GLY A 163 -6.99 -7.70 -3.07
CA GLY A 163 -7.02 -7.03 -1.78
C GLY A 163 -7.75 -5.68 -1.85
N ALA A 164 -7.48 -4.88 -2.89
CA ALA A 164 -8.18 -3.63 -3.13
C ALA A 164 -9.70 -3.81 -3.23
N LEU A 165 -10.16 -4.84 -3.96
CA LEU A 165 -11.59 -5.17 -4.03
C LEU A 165 -12.16 -5.65 -2.69
N ASN A 166 -11.41 -6.50 -1.97
CA ASN A 166 -11.82 -7.05 -0.67
C ASN A 166 -11.95 -5.95 0.40
N THR A 167 -11.14 -4.89 0.32
CA THR A 167 -11.18 -3.72 1.21
C THR A 167 -12.15 -2.63 0.75
N GLY A 168 -13.01 -2.93 -0.22
CA GLY A 168 -14.12 -2.06 -0.63
C GLY A 168 -13.80 -1.09 -1.77
N SER A 169 -12.70 -1.26 -2.50
CA SER A 169 -12.50 -0.51 -3.73
C SER A 169 -13.44 -0.99 -4.82
N THR A 170 -13.96 -0.05 -5.60
CA THR A 170 -14.69 -0.40 -6.82
C THR A 170 -13.72 -0.76 -7.95
N ARG A 171 -14.21 -1.42 -8.98
CA ARG A 171 -13.41 -1.74 -10.18
C ARG A 171 -12.91 -0.49 -10.88
N ASP A 172 -13.75 0.53 -10.95
CA ASP A 172 -13.42 1.80 -11.59
C ASP A 172 -12.34 2.56 -10.81
N GLU A 173 -12.31 2.44 -9.47
CA GLU A 173 -11.22 3.01 -8.65
C GLU A 173 -9.91 2.29 -8.90
N VAL A 174 -9.92 0.97 -9.08
CA VAL A 174 -8.73 0.20 -9.44
C VAL A 174 -8.28 0.53 -10.87
N ASP A 175 -9.20 0.67 -11.83
CA ASP A 175 -8.91 1.15 -13.19
C ASP A 175 -8.17 2.50 -13.13
N GLU A 176 -8.64 3.43 -12.28
CA GLU A 176 -8.01 4.76 -12.14
C GLU A 176 -6.62 4.69 -11.51
N VAL A 177 -6.39 3.83 -10.51
CA VAL A 177 -5.05 3.58 -9.95
C VAL A 177 -4.10 3.07 -11.03
N ILE A 178 -4.52 2.08 -11.83
CA ILE A 178 -3.71 1.49 -12.89
C ILE A 178 -3.37 2.56 -13.95
N ALA A 179 -4.33 3.36 -14.37
CA ALA A 179 -4.11 4.45 -15.32
C ALA A 179 -3.10 5.49 -14.78
N VAL A 180 -3.12 5.76 -13.47
CA VAL A 180 -2.17 6.71 -12.85
C VAL A 180 -0.75 6.18 -12.80
N VAL A 181 -0.57 4.88 -12.54
CA VAL A 181 0.77 4.29 -12.45
C VAL A 181 1.34 3.91 -13.82
N GLU A 182 0.48 3.77 -14.83
CA GLU A 182 0.87 3.43 -16.20
C GLU A 182 1.90 4.39 -16.78
N ASP A 183 1.77 5.70 -16.50
CA ASP A 183 2.70 6.73 -16.95
C ASP A 183 4.15 6.50 -16.48
N ASP A 184 4.32 5.74 -15.42
CA ASP A 184 5.59 5.45 -14.76
C ASP A 184 6.16 4.07 -15.11
N LEU A 185 5.42 3.29 -15.90
CA LEU A 185 5.77 1.94 -16.33
C LEU A 185 6.29 1.91 -17.77
N THR A 186 7.07 0.90 -18.07
CA THR A 186 7.33 0.57 -19.48
C THR A 186 6.04 0.04 -20.13
N LYS A 187 5.90 0.20 -21.45
CA LYS A 187 4.73 -0.32 -22.18
C LYS A 187 4.44 -1.80 -21.91
N GLN A 188 5.50 -2.61 -21.76
CA GLN A 188 5.36 -4.04 -21.48
C GLN A 188 4.85 -4.29 -20.05
N GLN A 189 5.30 -3.51 -19.07
CA GLN A 189 4.80 -3.61 -17.69
C GLN A 189 3.34 -3.17 -17.60
N ALA A 190 2.99 -2.05 -18.23
CA ALA A 190 1.62 -1.56 -18.29
C ALA A 190 0.68 -2.59 -18.91
N LEU A 191 1.05 -3.17 -20.07
CA LEU A 191 0.24 -4.21 -20.72
C LEU A 191 0.00 -5.41 -19.78
N LYS A 192 1.07 -5.93 -19.14
CA LYS A 192 0.94 -7.04 -18.19
C LYS A 192 0.07 -6.72 -16.98
N LEU A 193 0.13 -5.48 -16.50
CA LEU A 193 -0.71 -5.02 -15.38
C LEU A 193 -2.19 -5.01 -15.79
N TRP A 194 -2.52 -4.47 -16.95
CA TRP A 194 -3.88 -4.46 -17.49
C TRP A 194 -4.41 -5.88 -17.76
N GLU A 195 -3.60 -6.77 -18.34
CA GLU A 195 -3.96 -8.18 -18.54
C GLU A 195 -4.25 -8.89 -17.21
N MET A 196 -3.40 -8.69 -16.19
CA MET A 196 -3.59 -9.25 -14.86
C MET A 196 -4.85 -8.70 -14.19
N TRP A 197 -5.10 -7.40 -14.33
CA TRP A 197 -6.30 -6.78 -13.81
C TRP A 197 -7.58 -7.29 -14.51
N ALA A 198 -7.57 -7.46 -15.81
CA ALA A 198 -8.71 -8.02 -16.55
C ALA A 198 -9.09 -9.40 -16.01
N ASP A 199 -8.11 -10.30 -15.76
CA ASP A 199 -8.34 -11.62 -15.15
C ASP A 199 -8.96 -11.52 -13.74
N VAL A 200 -8.45 -10.64 -12.89
CA VAL A 200 -8.98 -10.43 -11.54
C VAL A 200 -10.40 -9.84 -11.59
N ARG A 201 -10.61 -8.85 -12.45
CA ARG A 201 -11.90 -8.16 -12.63
C ARG A 201 -13.00 -9.12 -13.06
N GLU A 202 -12.71 -10.01 -14.02
CA GLU A 202 -13.66 -11.01 -14.53
C GLU A 202 -14.04 -12.02 -13.42
N ARG A 203 -13.05 -12.56 -12.71
CA ARG A 203 -13.28 -13.54 -11.63
C ARG A 203 -13.99 -12.95 -10.41
N SER A 204 -14.04 -11.66 -10.27
CA SER A 204 -14.76 -10.97 -9.18
C SER A 204 -16.26 -10.76 -9.50
N LEU A 205 -16.72 -11.20 -10.68
CA LEU A 205 -18.13 -11.14 -11.10
C LEU A 205 -18.91 -12.41 -10.75
N GLY A 206 -18.23 -13.52 -10.41
CA GLY A 206 -18.79 -14.82 -10.04
C GLY A 206 -18.56 -15.15 -8.57
#